data_e4ecd1577a2068966e0ce8287a996d8f
#
_entry.id   e4ecd1577a2068966e0ce8287a996d8f
#
_cell.length_a   1.000
_cell.length_b   1.000
_cell.length_c   1.000
_cell.angle_alpha   90.00
_cell.angle_beta   90.00
_cell.angle_gamma   90.00
#
_symmetry.space_group_name_H-M   'P 1'
#
loop_
_entity.id
_entity.type
_entity.pdbx_description
1 polymer ?
#
loop_
_entity_poly.entity_id
_entity_poly.type
_entity_poly.pdbx_seq_one_letter_code
_entity_poly.pdbx_strand_id
1 'polypeptide(L)'
;CLIICSVTYVIGQMKGIGVAFSRFLEVSYDIGLLIGMCIVFFYAVLGGMKGITYTQIAQFCVLILAYTIPAVFISLNLTGNPIPQLGLGSTMIGSDVYLLDRLDQVVSELGFAEYTTQTRLSTVNMFAYTMSLMIGTAGLPHVIIRFFTVPKVKDARASAFWALIFISILYTTAPAVAGMARLNLINTIEPTAGENLTYDERPQWFKN
;
A
#
# COMPACT_ATOMS: atom_id res chain seq x y z
N CYS A 1 -1.24 -16.52 24.85
CA CYS A 1 -1.10 -15.20 24.18
C CYS A 1 -0.73 -15.35 22.70
N LEU A 2 0.34 -16.08 22.34
CA LEU A 2 0.87 -16.18 20.97
C LEU A 2 -0.14 -16.74 19.96
N ILE A 3 -0.89 -17.78 20.33
CA ILE A 3 -1.95 -18.37 19.49
C ILE A 3 -3.07 -17.34 19.25
N ILE A 4 -3.50 -16.62 20.27
CA ILE A 4 -4.56 -15.61 20.14
C ILE A 4 -4.14 -14.49 19.20
N CYS A 5 -2.92 -13.97 19.37
CA CYS A 5 -2.38 -12.94 18.46
C CYS A 5 -2.30 -13.43 17.01
N SER A 6 -1.85 -14.68 16.80
CA SER A 6 -1.77 -15.27 15.45
C SER A 6 -3.15 -15.46 14.83
N VAL A 7 -4.14 -15.93 15.59
CA VAL A 7 -5.51 -16.10 15.11
C VAL A 7 -6.12 -14.74 14.74
N THR A 8 -5.98 -13.73 15.59
CA THR A 8 -6.47 -12.37 15.30
C THR A 8 -5.85 -11.80 14.04
N TYR A 9 -4.54 -12.00 13.85
CA TYR A 9 -3.84 -11.58 12.64
C TYR A 9 -4.39 -12.30 11.39
N VAL A 10 -4.57 -13.60 11.45
CA VAL A 10 -5.10 -14.41 10.33
C VAL A 10 -6.53 -13.98 9.98
N ILE A 11 -7.38 -13.68 10.95
CA ILE A 11 -8.75 -13.18 10.70
C ILE A 11 -8.70 -11.89 9.89
N GLY A 12 -7.83 -10.95 10.25
CA GLY A 12 -7.65 -9.70 9.49
C GLY A 12 -7.18 -9.94 8.06
N GLN A 13 -6.23 -10.86 7.86
CA GLN A 13 -5.72 -11.22 6.53
C GLN A 13 -6.79 -11.90 5.67
N MET A 14 -7.57 -12.83 6.24
CA MET A 14 -8.65 -13.52 5.53
C MET A 14 -9.76 -12.55 5.11
N LYS A 15 -10.07 -11.54 5.93
CA LYS A 15 -11.01 -10.49 5.54
C LYS A 15 -10.52 -9.74 4.29
N GLY A 16 -9.23 -9.39 4.24
CA GLY A 16 -8.63 -8.75 3.08
C GLY A 16 -8.72 -9.60 1.81
N ILE A 17 -8.43 -10.90 1.93
CA ILE A 17 -8.55 -11.87 0.83
C ILE A 17 -10.00 -11.96 0.36
N GLY A 18 -10.96 -12.06 1.26
CA GLY A 18 -12.39 -12.12 0.92
C GLY A 18 -12.86 -10.90 0.13
N VAL A 19 -12.45 -9.71 0.54
CA VAL A 19 -12.76 -8.46 -0.18
C VAL A 19 -12.12 -8.45 -1.57
N ALA A 20 -10.83 -8.85 -1.67
CA ALA A 20 -10.12 -8.88 -2.94
C ALA A 20 -10.77 -9.85 -3.94
N PHE A 21 -11.01 -11.09 -3.53
CA PHE A 21 -11.67 -12.07 -4.41
C PHE A 21 -13.10 -11.71 -4.77
N SER A 22 -13.86 -11.11 -3.83
CA SER A 22 -15.20 -10.60 -4.11
C SER A 22 -15.17 -9.55 -5.22
N ARG A 23 -14.21 -8.65 -5.21
CA ARG A 23 -14.09 -7.58 -6.22
C ARG A 23 -13.56 -8.09 -7.56
N PHE A 24 -12.54 -8.95 -7.55
CA PHE A 24 -11.93 -9.45 -8.78
C PHE A 24 -12.78 -10.49 -9.51
N LEU A 25 -13.52 -11.32 -8.79
CA LEU A 25 -14.36 -12.38 -9.37
C LEU A 25 -15.84 -11.96 -9.47
N GLU A 26 -16.19 -10.76 -9.01
CA GLU A 26 -17.58 -10.26 -8.97
C GLU A 26 -18.55 -11.22 -8.26
N VAL A 27 -18.08 -11.88 -7.19
CA VAL A 27 -18.86 -12.81 -6.38
C VAL A 27 -19.17 -12.20 -5.01
N SER A 28 -20.13 -12.82 -4.29
CA SER A 28 -20.40 -12.41 -2.92
C SER A 28 -19.17 -12.58 -2.02
N TYR A 29 -19.07 -11.75 -0.98
CA TYR A 29 -17.93 -11.77 -0.04
C TYR A 29 -17.66 -13.15 0.55
N ASP A 30 -18.72 -13.89 0.91
CA ASP A 30 -18.60 -15.22 1.53
C ASP A 30 -18.01 -16.25 0.57
N ILE A 31 -18.41 -16.20 -0.70
CA ILE A 31 -17.85 -17.05 -1.75
C ILE A 31 -16.38 -16.69 -2.02
N GLY A 32 -16.08 -15.39 -2.11
CA GLY A 32 -14.70 -14.90 -2.25
C GLY A 32 -13.80 -15.34 -1.10
N LEU A 33 -14.30 -15.27 0.12
CA LEU A 33 -13.59 -15.74 1.30
C LEU A 33 -13.34 -17.26 1.26
N LEU A 34 -14.35 -18.04 0.90
CA LEU A 34 -14.23 -19.50 0.79
C LEU A 34 -13.19 -19.91 -0.25
N ILE A 35 -13.23 -19.32 -1.43
CA ILE A 35 -12.26 -19.57 -2.51
C ILE A 35 -10.85 -19.22 -2.02
N GLY A 36 -10.65 -18.04 -1.47
CA GLY A 36 -9.35 -17.60 -0.96
C GLY A 36 -8.83 -18.53 0.15
N MET A 37 -9.68 -18.92 1.07
CA MET A 37 -9.33 -19.86 2.15
C MET A 37 -8.94 -21.23 1.62
N CYS A 38 -9.67 -21.78 0.66
CA CYS A 38 -9.33 -23.07 0.04
C CYS A 38 -7.96 -23.02 -0.66
N ILE A 39 -7.67 -21.96 -1.42
CA ILE A 39 -6.38 -21.79 -2.10
C ILE A 39 -5.25 -21.71 -1.08
N VAL A 40 -5.39 -20.85 -0.06
CA VAL A 40 -4.37 -20.67 0.98
C VAL A 40 -4.14 -21.98 1.75
N PHE A 41 -5.21 -22.68 2.14
CA PHE A 41 -5.11 -23.94 2.84
C PHE A 41 -4.38 -24.99 2.00
N PHE A 42 -4.73 -25.10 0.72
CA PHE A 42 -4.15 -26.08 -0.18
C PHE A 42 -2.63 -25.89 -0.32
N TYR A 43 -2.16 -24.68 -0.65
CA TYR A 43 -0.72 -24.48 -0.81
C TYR A 43 0.06 -24.45 0.52
N ALA A 44 -0.57 -24.04 1.61
CA ALA A 44 0.08 -24.02 2.92
C ALA A 44 0.29 -25.42 3.47
N VAL A 45 -0.72 -26.30 3.33
CA VAL A 45 -0.64 -27.70 3.80
C VAL A 45 0.30 -28.53 2.94
N LEU A 46 0.20 -28.43 1.62
CA LEU A 46 1.02 -29.22 0.70
C LEU A 46 2.44 -28.68 0.53
N GLY A 47 2.58 -27.35 0.50
CA GLY A 47 3.88 -26.70 0.25
C GLY A 47 4.77 -26.58 1.48
N GLY A 48 4.20 -26.54 2.66
CA GLY A 48 4.92 -26.30 3.90
C GLY A 48 5.76 -25.04 3.86
N MET A 49 6.81 -24.94 4.70
CA MET A 49 7.68 -23.76 4.79
C MET A 49 8.44 -23.46 3.50
N LYS A 50 8.83 -24.47 2.73
CA LYS A 50 9.52 -24.29 1.45
C LYS A 50 8.59 -23.72 0.39
N GLY A 51 7.40 -24.26 0.26
CA GLY A 51 6.39 -23.76 -0.68
C GLY A 51 6.01 -22.30 -0.38
N ILE A 52 5.79 -21.97 0.88
CA ILE A 52 5.51 -20.59 1.32
C ILE A 52 6.67 -19.65 0.92
N THR A 53 7.92 -20.05 1.12
CA THR A 53 9.08 -19.20 0.78
C THR A 53 9.16 -18.93 -0.73
N TYR A 54 9.01 -19.96 -1.58
CA TYR A 54 9.02 -19.78 -3.04
C TYR A 54 7.86 -18.90 -3.52
N THR A 55 6.67 -19.11 -2.99
CA THR A 55 5.51 -18.29 -3.31
C THR A 55 5.74 -16.82 -2.94
N GLN A 56 6.35 -16.55 -1.79
CA GLN A 56 6.66 -15.19 -1.37
C GLN A 56 7.71 -14.51 -2.25
N ILE A 57 8.72 -15.24 -2.73
CA ILE A 57 9.70 -14.69 -3.69
C ILE A 57 8.99 -14.28 -4.97
N ALA A 58 8.15 -15.14 -5.53
CA ALA A 58 7.38 -14.85 -6.73
C ALA A 58 6.43 -13.66 -6.52
N GLN A 59 5.70 -13.62 -5.41
CA GLN A 59 4.83 -12.51 -5.03
C GLN A 59 5.59 -11.19 -4.89
N PHE A 60 6.78 -11.22 -4.30
CA PHE A 60 7.61 -10.03 -4.15
C PHE A 60 8.05 -9.47 -5.51
N CYS A 61 8.48 -10.32 -6.45
CA CYS A 61 8.83 -9.88 -7.80
C CYS A 61 7.64 -9.23 -8.51
N VAL A 62 6.45 -9.85 -8.45
CA VAL A 62 5.23 -9.30 -9.03
C VAL A 62 4.85 -7.98 -8.36
N LEU A 63 4.92 -7.90 -7.03
CA LEU A 63 4.55 -6.72 -6.26
C LEU A 63 5.47 -5.54 -6.58
N ILE A 64 6.78 -5.73 -6.63
CA ILE A 64 7.74 -4.68 -6.99
C ILE A 64 7.42 -4.11 -8.37
N LEU A 65 7.21 -4.97 -9.37
CA LEU A 65 6.91 -4.52 -10.73
C LEU A 65 5.54 -3.82 -10.80
N ALA A 66 4.51 -4.46 -10.27
CA ALA A 66 3.14 -3.93 -10.31
C ALA A 66 2.98 -2.61 -9.53
N TYR A 67 3.81 -2.38 -8.53
CA TYR A 67 3.77 -1.18 -7.72
C TYR A 67 4.65 -0.06 -8.28
N THR A 68 5.87 -0.40 -8.69
CA THR A 68 6.85 0.60 -9.16
C THR A 68 6.51 1.15 -10.54
N ILE A 69 6.02 0.31 -11.45
CA ILE A 69 5.71 0.75 -12.82
C ILE A 69 4.65 1.86 -12.83
N PRO A 70 3.46 1.68 -12.24
CA PRO A 70 2.47 2.75 -12.17
C PRO A 70 2.97 3.99 -11.41
N ALA A 71 3.75 3.79 -10.33
CA ALA A 71 4.33 4.87 -9.56
C ALA A 71 5.23 5.78 -10.40
N VAL A 72 6.11 5.17 -11.21
CA VAL A 72 6.99 5.90 -12.13
C VAL A 72 6.18 6.65 -13.20
N PHE A 73 5.19 6.00 -13.80
CA PHE A 73 4.35 6.63 -14.83
C PHE A 73 3.54 7.81 -14.29
N ILE A 74 2.94 7.67 -13.10
CA ILE A 74 2.20 8.77 -12.46
C ILE A 74 3.15 9.93 -12.11
N SER A 75 4.34 9.63 -11.60
CA SER A 75 5.35 10.65 -11.28
C SER A 75 5.83 11.38 -12.52
N LEU A 76 6.14 10.66 -13.59
CA LEU A 76 6.52 11.26 -14.89
C LEU A 76 5.41 12.16 -15.45
N ASN A 77 4.16 11.72 -15.36
CA ASN A 77 3.02 12.45 -15.91
C ASN A 77 2.72 13.74 -15.13
N LEU A 78 2.91 13.74 -13.81
CA LEU A 78 2.60 14.90 -12.97
C LEU A 78 3.78 15.86 -12.78
N THR A 79 5.00 15.34 -12.64
CA THR A 79 6.17 16.13 -12.24
C THR A 79 7.36 16.03 -13.20
N GLY A 80 7.31 15.12 -14.19
CA GLY A 80 8.45 14.86 -15.09
C GLY A 80 9.60 14.08 -14.43
N ASN A 81 9.53 13.76 -13.15
CA ASN A 81 10.55 13.00 -12.43
C ASN A 81 10.28 11.50 -12.51
N PRO A 82 11.25 10.67 -12.92
CA PRO A 82 11.09 9.21 -12.95
C PRO A 82 11.10 8.55 -11.56
N ILE A 83 11.60 9.27 -10.54
CA ILE A 83 11.67 8.76 -9.16
C ILE A 83 10.48 9.33 -8.37
N PRO A 84 9.49 8.50 -7.98
CA PRO A 84 8.27 8.97 -7.31
C PRO A 84 8.53 9.71 -6.00
N GLN A 85 9.55 9.31 -5.24
CA GLN A 85 9.93 9.94 -3.98
C GLN A 85 10.41 11.39 -4.19
N LEU A 86 11.14 11.64 -5.27
CA LEU A 86 11.58 13.00 -5.63
C LEU A 86 10.43 13.78 -6.27
N GLY A 87 9.61 13.11 -7.08
CA GLY A 87 8.41 13.69 -7.68
C GLY A 87 7.44 14.26 -6.66
N LEU A 88 7.27 13.62 -5.51
CA LEU A 88 6.39 14.10 -4.45
C LEU A 88 6.79 15.49 -3.92
N GLY A 89 8.09 15.81 -3.88
CA GLY A 89 8.62 17.10 -3.46
C GLY A 89 8.91 18.06 -4.61
N SER A 90 8.55 17.72 -5.85
CA SER A 90 8.79 18.52 -7.04
C SER A 90 7.60 19.40 -7.41
N THR A 91 7.86 20.40 -8.28
CA THR A 91 6.82 21.20 -8.91
C THR A 91 6.10 20.40 -9.99
N MET A 92 4.85 20.73 -10.28
CA MET A 92 4.08 20.13 -11.36
C MET A 92 4.55 20.61 -12.74
N ILE A 93 4.42 19.76 -13.74
CA ILE A 93 4.71 20.14 -15.14
C ILE A 93 3.79 21.30 -15.55
N GLY A 94 4.42 22.38 -16.04
CA GLY A 94 3.69 23.57 -16.53
C GLY A 94 3.24 24.55 -15.45
N SER A 95 3.62 24.34 -14.19
CA SER A 95 3.36 25.29 -13.10
C SER A 95 4.51 25.30 -12.09
N ASP A 96 4.72 26.45 -11.44
CA ASP A 96 5.71 26.59 -10.35
C ASP A 96 5.16 26.17 -8.98
N VAL A 97 3.99 25.50 -8.96
CA VAL A 97 3.33 25.05 -7.74
C VAL A 97 3.85 23.65 -7.38
N TYR A 98 4.20 23.44 -6.12
CA TYR A 98 4.57 22.12 -5.63
C TYR A 98 3.37 21.17 -5.66
N LEU A 99 3.61 19.90 -5.95
CA LEU A 99 2.56 18.87 -6.06
C LEU A 99 1.71 18.76 -4.78
N LEU A 100 2.35 18.83 -3.62
CA LEU A 100 1.64 18.75 -2.34
C LEU A 100 0.77 19.96 -2.07
N ASP A 101 1.26 21.18 -2.42
CA ASP A 101 0.49 22.42 -2.27
C ASP A 101 -0.73 22.40 -3.20
N ARG A 102 -0.55 21.90 -4.42
CA ARG A 102 -1.68 21.72 -5.34
C ARG A 102 -2.70 20.73 -4.83
N LEU A 103 -2.23 19.62 -4.23
CA LEU A 103 -3.12 18.63 -3.60
C LEU A 103 -3.92 19.25 -2.46
N ASP A 104 -3.28 20.03 -1.60
CA ASP A 104 -3.95 20.71 -0.48
C ASP A 104 -4.98 21.74 -0.97
N GLN A 105 -4.64 22.51 -2.01
CA GLN A 105 -5.59 23.45 -2.62
C GLN A 105 -6.83 22.73 -3.14
N VAL A 106 -6.65 21.71 -3.96
CA VAL A 106 -7.78 20.98 -4.58
C VAL A 106 -8.63 20.28 -3.52
N VAL A 107 -8.02 19.71 -2.49
CA VAL A 107 -8.77 19.08 -1.38
C VAL A 107 -9.55 20.11 -0.58
N SER A 108 -8.99 21.32 -0.37
CA SER A 108 -9.66 22.42 0.31
C SER A 108 -10.81 23.01 -0.53
N GLU A 109 -10.63 23.13 -1.84
CA GLU A 109 -11.69 23.55 -2.78
C GLU A 109 -12.91 22.59 -2.77
N LEU A 110 -12.66 21.29 -2.52
CA LEU A 110 -13.71 20.28 -2.34
C LEU A 110 -14.37 20.31 -0.94
N GLY A 111 -13.98 21.24 -0.08
CA GLY A 111 -14.54 21.39 1.27
C GLY A 111 -13.97 20.43 2.30
N PHE A 112 -12.90 19.73 1.98
CA PHE A 112 -12.16 18.90 2.94
C PHE A 112 -11.00 19.69 3.56
N ALA A 113 -10.57 19.26 4.72
CA ALA A 113 -9.37 19.82 5.32
C ALA A 113 -8.11 19.40 4.56
N GLU A 114 -7.11 20.27 4.58
CA GLU A 114 -5.83 20.10 3.90
C GLU A 114 -5.22 18.72 4.17
N TYR A 115 -4.66 18.10 3.14
CA TYR A 115 -4.16 16.74 3.21
C TYR A 115 -2.87 16.63 4.02
N THR A 116 -1.98 17.63 3.89
CA THR A 116 -0.64 17.60 4.47
C THR A 116 -0.59 18.19 5.88
N THR A 117 -1.39 19.21 6.16
CA THR A 117 -1.31 19.99 7.41
C THR A 117 -2.29 19.54 8.49
N GLN A 118 -3.33 18.78 8.13
CA GLN A 118 -4.30 18.31 9.09
C GLN A 118 -3.73 17.21 10.00
N THR A 119 -3.28 17.56 11.16
CA THR A 119 -2.93 16.63 12.24
C THR A 119 -4.19 16.07 12.90
N ARG A 120 -4.56 14.85 12.56
CA ARG A 120 -5.69 14.12 13.21
C ARG A 120 -5.34 13.62 14.61
N LEU A 121 -4.06 13.53 14.93
CA LEU A 121 -3.54 13.02 16.20
C LEU A 121 -2.57 14.02 16.79
N SER A 122 -2.59 14.16 18.14
CA SER A 122 -1.56 14.93 18.83
C SER A 122 -0.18 14.29 18.60
N THR A 123 0.90 15.08 18.69
CA THR A 123 2.28 14.61 18.50
C THR A 123 2.62 13.43 19.40
N VAL A 124 2.13 13.43 20.64
CA VAL A 124 2.35 12.34 21.61
C VAL A 124 1.64 11.07 21.17
N ASN A 125 0.40 11.17 20.67
CA ASN A 125 -0.34 10.03 20.16
C ASN A 125 0.30 9.47 18.89
N MET A 126 0.81 10.32 18.00
CA MET A 126 1.52 9.89 16.80
C MET A 126 2.81 9.14 17.16
N PHE A 127 3.57 9.66 18.13
CA PHE A 127 4.76 8.98 18.63
C PHE A 127 4.41 7.62 19.27
N ALA A 128 3.41 7.56 20.13
CA ALA A 128 2.96 6.32 20.75
C ALA A 128 2.46 5.29 19.73
N TYR A 129 1.72 5.73 18.71
CA TYR A 129 1.24 4.89 17.61
C TYR A 129 2.42 4.31 16.81
N THR A 130 3.39 5.14 16.43
CA THR A 130 4.57 4.71 15.69
C THR A 130 5.41 3.71 16.50
N MET A 131 5.66 4.00 17.78
CA MET A 131 6.37 3.10 18.68
C MET A 131 5.66 1.77 18.86
N SER A 132 4.33 1.79 19.00
CA SER A 132 3.51 0.58 19.10
C SER A 132 3.62 -0.30 17.85
N LEU A 133 3.58 0.30 16.66
CA LEU A 133 3.77 -0.42 15.40
C LEU A 133 5.18 -1.00 15.26
N MET A 134 6.21 -0.24 15.62
CA MET A 134 7.60 -0.70 15.56
C MET A 134 7.85 -1.90 16.47
N ILE A 135 7.45 -1.79 17.75
CA ILE A 135 7.63 -2.85 18.74
C ILE A 135 6.76 -4.06 18.38
N GLY A 136 5.49 -3.81 17.98
CA GLY A 136 4.56 -4.85 17.57
C GLY A 136 5.08 -5.66 16.38
N THR A 137 5.58 -4.99 15.35
CA THR A 137 6.14 -5.65 14.16
C THR A 137 7.38 -6.47 14.50
N ALA A 138 8.25 -5.97 15.36
CA ALA A 138 9.44 -6.70 15.82
C ALA A 138 9.09 -7.97 16.61
N GLY A 139 7.97 -7.98 17.34
CA GLY A 139 7.51 -9.12 18.13
C GLY A 139 6.63 -10.14 17.40
N LEU A 140 6.34 -9.94 16.11
CA LEU A 140 5.47 -10.85 15.36
C LEU A 140 6.10 -12.23 15.16
N PRO A 141 5.42 -13.31 15.56
CA PRO A 141 5.98 -14.67 15.52
C PRO A 141 6.41 -15.11 14.12
N HIS A 142 5.65 -14.75 13.10
CA HIS A 142 5.95 -15.11 11.71
C HIS A 142 7.18 -14.38 11.14
N VAL A 143 7.59 -13.26 11.72
CA VAL A 143 8.85 -12.59 11.39
C VAL A 143 10.03 -13.29 12.06
N ILE A 144 9.87 -13.62 13.35
CA ILE A 144 10.93 -14.25 14.16
C ILE A 144 11.25 -15.67 13.66
N ILE A 145 10.23 -16.46 13.31
CA ILE A 145 10.42 -17.85 12.81
C ILE A 145 11.30 -17.88 11.55
N ARG A 146 11.30 -16.86 10.72
CA ARG A 146 12.14 -16.81 9.51
C ARG A 146 13.63 -16.79 9.80
N PHE A 147 14.05 -16.22 10.92
CA PHE A 147 15.45 -16.25 11.34
C PHE A 147 15.93 -17.66 11.72
N PHE A 148 15.01 -18.53 12.14
CA PHE A 148 15.34 -19.93 12.45
C PHE A 148 15.40 -20.84 11.22
N THR A 149 14.91 -20.39 10.07
CA THR A 149 14.97 -21.19 8.82
C THR A 149 16.28 -21.03 8.06
N VAL A 150 17.17 -20.13 8.49
CA VAL A 150 18.44 -19.84 7.84
C VAL A 150 19.58 -20.63 8.51
N PRO A 151 20.41 -21.36 7.75
CA PRO A 151 21.41 -22.26 8.32
C PRO A 151 22.57 -21.56 9.04
N LYS A 152 22.89 -20.31 8.68
CA LYS A 152 24.02 -19.55 9.25
C LYS A 152 23.59 -18.16 9.68
N VAL A 153 24.11 -17.69 10.81
CA VAL A 153 23.85 -16.33 11.33
C VAL A 153 24.30 -15.23 10.35
N LYS A 154 25.37 -15.47 9.59
CA LYS A 154 25.85 -14.54 8.56
C LYS A 154 24.81 -14.33 7.46
N ASP A 155 24.16 -15.40 7.03
CA ASP A 155 23.14 -15.36 5.98
C ASP A 155 21.85 -14.68 6.50
N ALA A 156 21.51 -14.89 7.77
CA ALA A 156 20.41 -14.19 8.43
C ALA A 156 20.64 -12.67 8.46
N ARG A 157 21.83 -12.21 8.81
CA ARG A 157 22.18 -10.78 8.80
C ARG A 157 22.16 -10.18 7.41
N ALA A 158 22.71 -10.88 6.42
CA ALA A 158 22.67 -10.43 5.02
C ALA A 158 21.23 -10.34 4.50
N SER A 159 20.39 -11.33 4.80
CA SER A 159 18.97 -11.32 4.44
C SER A 159 18.23 -10.17 5.09
N ALA A 160 18.45 -9.91 6.37
CA ALA A 160 17.84 -8.77 7.08
C ALA A 160 18.25 -7.43 6.47
N PHE A 161 19.53 -7.26 6.11
CA PHE A 161 20.02 -6.04 5.47
C PHE A 161 19.33 -5.77 4.11
N TRP A 162 19.29 -6.77 3.24
CA TRP A 162 18.63 -6.65 1.95
C TRP A 162 17.11 -6.43 2.09
N ALA A 163 16.47 -7.14 3.02
CA ALA A 163 15.05 -6.94 3.30
C ALA A 163 14.75 -5.50 3.72
N LEU A 164 15.58 -4.90 4.59
CA LEU A 164 15.42 -3.52 5.01
C LEU A 164 15.54 -2.53 3.84
N ILE A 165 16.49 -2.74 2.91
CA ILE A 165 16.63 -1.90 1.71
C ILE A 165 15.35 -1.96 0.86
N PHE A 166 14.89 -3.16 0.52
CA PHE A 166 13.70 -3.32 -0.31
C PHE A 166 12.41 -2.80 0.36
N ILE A 167 12.26 -3.04 1.64
CA ILE A 167 11.14 -2.51 2.44
C ILE A 167 11.20 -0.99 2.45
N SER A 168 12.35 -0.37 2.68
CA SER A 168 12.51 1.08 2.68
C SER A 168 12.11 1.70 1.34
N ILE A 169 12.50 1.10 0.23
CA ILE A 169 12.11 1.56 -1.11
C ILE A 169 10.59 1.51 -1.27
N LEU A 170 9.93 0.40 -0.90
CA LEU A 170 8.49 0.26 -1.02
C LEU A 170 7.74 1.25 -0.12
N TYR A 171 8.14 1.36 1.15
CA TYR A 171 7.45 2.24 2.10
C TYR A 171 7.66 3.73 1.82
N THR A 172 8.78 4.13 1.22
CA THR A 172 8.98 5.52 0.78
C THR A 172 8.24 5.84 -0.52
N THR A 173 8.00 4.83 -1.37
CA THR A 173 7.19 5.00 -2.57
C THR A 173 5.69 5.09 -2.26
N ALA A 174 5.22 4.45 -1.18
CA ALA A 174 3.79 4.40 -0.83
C ALA A 174 3.14 5.78 -0.66
N PRO A 175 3.67 6.72 0.16
CA PRO A 175 3.08 8.05 0.30
C PRO A 175 3.14 8.86 -1.00
N ALA A 176 4.19 8.68 -1.82
CA ALA A 176 4.31 9.33 -3.11
C ALA A 176 3.18 8.88 -4.06
N VAL A 177 2.97 7.57 -4.18
CA VAL A 177 1.86 7.02 -4.98
C VAL A 177 0.51 7.46 -4.45
N ALA A 178 0.31 7.45 -3.14
CA ALA A 178 -0.97 7.84 -2.54
C ALA A 178 -1.32 9.30 -2.83
N GLY A 179 -0.37 10.22 -2.67
CA GLY A 179 -0.57 11.65 -2.96
C GLY A 179 -0.80 11.90 -4.45
N MET A 180 0.07 11.35 -5.30
CA MET A 180 -0.02 11.52 -6.75
C MET A 180 -1.26 10.88 -7.36
N ALA A 181 -1.62 9.66 -6.92
CA ALA A 181 -2.80 8.96 -7.41
C ALA A 181 -4.08 9.72 -7.01
N ARG A 182 -4.11 10.27 -5.79
CA ARG A 182 -5.24 11.08 -5.33
C ARG A 182 -5.42 12.34 -6.19
N LEU A 183 -4.33 13.07 -6.44
CA LEU A 183 -4.37 14.26 -7.29
C LEU A 183 -4.79 13.91 -8.73
N ASN A 184 -4.21 12.85 -9.29
CA ASN A 184 -4.56 12.40 -10.64
C ASN A 184 -6.02 11.95 -10.74
N LEU A 185 -6.52 11.26 -9.72
CA LEU A 185 -7.93 10.85 -9.64
C LEU A 185 -8.85 12.07 -9.62
N ILE A 186 -8.58 13.06 -8.78
CA ILE A 186 -9.40 14.28 -8.68
C ILE A 186 -9.36 15.03 -10.01
N ASN A 187 -8.20 15.25 -10.59
CA ASN A 187 -8.07 15.91 -11.89
C ASN A 187 -8.77 15.16 -13.05
N THR A 188 -8.97 13.85 -12.92
CA THR A 188 -9.67 13.05 -13.94
C THR A 188 -11.18 13.09 -13.75
N ILE A 189 -11.65 13.19 -12.50
CA ILE A 189 -13.06 13.25 -12.17
C ILE A 189 -13.60 14.69 -12.31
N GLU A 190 -12.80 15.67 -11.95
CA GLU A 190 -13.10 17.10 -12.01
C GLU A 190 -11.96 17.85 -12.71
N PRO A 191 -11.92 17.81 -14.06
CA PRO A 191 -10.83 18.42 -14.82
C PRO A 191 -10.76 19.94 -14.68
N THR A 192 -11.85 20.58 -14.28
CA THR A 192 -11.90 22.02 -14.00
C THR A 192 -12.31 22.25 -12.56
N ALA A 193 -11.42 22.80 -11.75
CA ALA A 193 -11.71 23.13 -10.36
C ALA A 193 -12.88 24.11 -10.29
N GLY A 194 -13.98 23.71 -9.66
CA GLY A 194 -15.19 24.51 -9.48
C GLY A 194 -16.35 24.20 -10.43
N GLU A 195 -16.20 23.38 -11.44
CA GLU A 195 -17.32 22.79 -12.16
C GLU A 195 -17.80 21.55 -11.40
N ASN A 196 -18.91 21.69 -10.68
CA ASN A 196 -19.63 20.55 -10.11
C ASN A 196 -20.21 19.71 -11.24
N LEU A 197 -19.40 18.81 -11.82
CA LEU A 197 -19.88 17.85 -12.81
C LEU A 197 -20.96 16.98 -12.18
N THR A 198 -22.09 16.88 -12.87
CA THR A 198 -23.15 15.95 -12.47
C THR A 198 -22.62 14.51 -12.57
N TYR A 199 -23.22 13.59 -11.79
CA TYR A 199 -22.80 12.17 -11.80
C TYR A 199 -22.77 11.58 -13.22
N ASP A 200 -23.67 12.03 -14.09
CA ASP A 200 -23.80 11.55 -15.48
C ASP A 200 -22.68 12.03 -16.41
N GLU A 201 -21.99 13.10 -16.08
CA GLU A 201 -20.87 13.67 -16.87
C GLU A 201 -19.53 13.05 -16.49
N ARG A 202 -19.49 12.31 -15.38
CA ARG A 202 -18.26 11.66 -14.91
C ARG A 202 -17.88 10.44 -15.77
N PRO A 203 -16.59 10.07 -15.82
CA PRO A 203 -16.12 8.92 -16.60
C PRO A 203 -16.87 7.62 -16.25
N GLN A 204 -17.12 6.78 -17.27
CA GLN A 204 -17.90 5.54 -17.06
C GLN A 204 -17.28 4.58 -16.03
N TRP A 205 -15.95 4.54 -15.95
CA TRP A 205 -15.25 3.71 -14.95
C TRP A 205 -15.48 4.16 -13.50
N PHE A 206 -15.90 5.41 -13.29
CA PHE A 206 -16.27 5.94 -11.98
C PHE A 206 -17.71 5.61 -11.60
N LYS A 207 -18.58 5.39 -12.58
CA LYS A 207 -20.02 5.12 -12.39
C LYS A 207 -20.31 3.65 -12.04
N ASN A 208 -19.39 2.74 -12.32
CA ASN A 208 -19.47 1.32 -12.03
C ASN A 208 -18.68 1.00 -10.74
#